data_7d0a205bcf2e494632498bf9e4faea83
#
_entry.id   7d0a205bcf2e494632498bf9e4faea83
#
_cell.length_a   1.000
_cell.length_b   1.000
_cell.length_c   1.000
_cell.angle_alpha   90.00
_cell.angle_beta   90.00
_cell.angle_gamma   90.00
#
_symmetry.space_group_name_H-M   'P 1'
#
loop_
_entity.id
_entity.type
_entity.pdbx_description
1 polymer ?
#
loop_
_entity_poly.entity_id
_entity_poly.type
_entity_poly.pdbx_seq_one_letter_code
_entity_poly.pdbx_strand_id
1 'polypeptide(L)'
;MKYAGYLRVLNEHIQSHPLKLGTSTSVLALLYETYIELQGFENEQIKADFNELYRAMNGMELEEMDRVLYPVCTLCRDHERSGFIHGVKVGIMLNSELND
;
A
#
# COMPACT_ATOMS: atom_id res chain seq x y z
N MET A 1 -0.62 19.93 -8.86
CA MET A 1 -0.86 18.55 -9.33
C MET A 1 -0.44 17.54 -8.29
N LYS A 2 -1.23 16.50 -8.12
CA LYS A 2 -0.96 15.44 -7.13
C LYS A 2 0.39 14.77 -7.31
N TYR A 3 0.79 14.53 -8.55
CA TYR A 3 2.02 13.81 -8.84
C TYR A 3 3.29 14.63 -8.54
N ALA A 4 3.24 15.95 -8.76
CA ALA A 4 4.37 16.82 -8.45
C ALA A 4 4.64 16.84 -6.93
N GLY A 5 3.59 16.95 -6.12
CA GLY A 5 3.71 16.88 -4.67
C GLY A 5 4.22 15.54 -4.18
N TYR A 6 3.72 14.46 -4.76
CA TYR A 6 4.15 13.10 -4.45
C TYR A 6 5.64 12.91 -4.74
N LEU A 7 6.08 13.30 -5.92
CA LEU A 7 7.49 13.17 -6.32
C LEU A 7 8.42 14.00 -5.44
N ARG A 8 7.97 15.18 -5.02
CA ARG A 8 8.75 16.03 -4.11
C ARG A 8 8.93 15.36 -2.75
N VAL A 9 7.85 14.86 -2.17
CA VAL A 9 7.89 14.18 -0.87
C VAL A 9 8.74 12.92 -0.95
N LEU A 10 8.60 12.16 -2.05
CA LEU A 10 9.40 10.98 -2.28
C LEU A 10 10.89 11.32 -2.36
N ASN A 11 11.24 12.36 -3.10
CA ASN A 11 12.62 12.82 -3.23
C ASN A 11 13.20 13.23 -1.87
N GLU A 12 12.45 14.01 -1.10
CA GLU A 12 12.85 14.41 0.26
C GLU A 12 13.05 13.20 1.17
N HIS A 13 12.14 12.23 1.06
CA HIS A 13 12.22 10.99 1.85
C HIS A 13 13.48 10.19 1.49
N ILE A 14 13.77 10.05 0.21
CA ILE A 14 14.97 9.37 -0.27
C ILE A 14 16.23 10.07 0.21
N GLN A 15 16.27 11.40 0.18
CA GLN A 15 17.41 12.17 0.66
C GLN A 15 17.61 12.03 2.17
N SER A 16 16.53 11.96 2.93
CA SER A 16 16.57 11.79 4.39
C SER A 16 16.95 10.38 4.80
N HIS A 17 16.66 9.40 3.95
CA HIS A 17 16.88 7.99 4.22
C HIS A 17 17.77 7.42 3.12
N PRO A 18 19.10 7.53 3.26
CA PRO A 18 20.02 7.06 2.22
C PRO A 18 19.74 5.61 1.84
N LEU A 19 19.59 5.38 0.55
CA LEU A 19 19.32 4.05 0.02
C LEU A 19 20.57 3.19 0.17
N LYS A 20 20.39 2.01 0.74
CA LYS A 20 21.47 1.02 0.77
C LYS A 20 21.57 0.37 -0.60
N LEU A 21 22.70 0.55 -1.24
CA LEU A 21 22.99 -0.08 -2.51
C LEU A 21 22.87 -1.60 -2.37
N GLY A 22 22.17 -2.22 -3.29
CA GLY A 22 22.06 -3.67 -3.36
C GLY A 22 20.77 -4.29 -2.82
N THR A 23 19.89 -3.50 -2.18
CA THR A 23 18.60 -4.03 -1.73
C THR A 23 17.45 -3.25 -2.39
N SER A 24 16.96 -3.78 -3.52
CA SER A 24 15.79 -3.26 -4.20
C SER A 24 14.56 -3.22 -3.28
N THR A 25 14.51 -4.13 -2.32
CA THR A 25 13.47 -4.22 -1.32
C THR A 25 13.40 -2.97 -0.44
N SER A 26 14.55 -2.39 -0.07
CA SER A 26 14.60 -1.19 0.76
C SER A 26 14.08 0.05 0.04
N VAL A 27 14.40 0.20 -1.24
CA VAL A 27 13.90 1.31 -2.07
C VAL A 27 12.38 1.21 -2.21
N LEU A 28 11.89 0.03 -2.54
CA LEU A 28 10.46 -0.19 -2.71
C LEU A 28 9.69 -0.03 -1.41
N ALA A 29 10.29 -0.42 -0.29
CA ALA A 29 9.69 -0.22 1.03
C ALA A 29 9.57 1.27 1.35
N LEU A 30 10.59 2.07 1.04
CA LEU A 30 10.56 3.53 1.23
C LEU A 30 9.49 4.18 0.34
N LEU A 31 9.37 3.73 -0.90
CA LEU A 31 8.33 4.20 -1.81
C LEU A 31 6.94 3.91 -1.27
N TYR A 32 6.75 2.71 -0.74
CA TYR A 32 5.48 2.30 -0.16
C TYR A 32 5.13 3.13 1.07
N GLU A 33 6.08 3.35 1.97
CA GLU A 33 5.88 4.18 3.16
C GLU A 33 5.50 5.61 2.78
N THR A 34 6.16 6.17 1.76
CA THR A 34 5.82 7.50 1.24
C THR A 34 4.41 7.53 0.66
N TYR A 35 4.05 6.51 -0.08
CA TYR A 35 2.71 6.36 -0.65
C TYR A 35 1.65 6.35 0.46
N ILE A 36 1.90 5.59 1.52
CA ILE A 36 1.00 5.51 2.68
C ILE A 36 0.81 6.88 3.33
N GLU A 37 1.87 7.64 3.50
CA GLU A 37 1.80 8.97 4.12
C GLU A 37 0.98 9.96 3.31
N LEU A 38 0.95 9.81 1.99
CA LEU A 38 0.30 10.76 1.08
C LEU A 38 -1.13 10.40 0.71
N GLN A 39 -1.53 9.15 0.90
CA GLN A 39 -2.83 8.65 0.43
C GLN A 39 -3.70 8.18 1.58
N GLY A 40 -4.94 8.57 1.55
CA GLY A 40 -5.97 7.86 2.30
C GLY A 40 -6.34 6.60 1.51
N PHE A 41 -6.37 5.46 2.20
CA PHE A 41 -6.53 4.16 1.55
C PHE A 41 -7.97 3.74 1.35
N GLU A 42 -8.88 4.29 2.13
CA GLU A 42 -10.28 3.91 2.03
C GLU A 42 -10.99 4.72 0.96
N ASN A 43 -11.45 4.04 -0.08
CA ASN A 43 -12.41 4.58 -1.02
C ASN A 43 -13.80 4.01 -0.72
N GLU A 44 -14.81 4.46 -1.43
CA GLU A 44 -16.20 4.06 -1.18
C GLU A 44 -16.43 2.56 -1.40
N GLN A 45 -15.71 1.95 -2.35
CA GLN A 45 -15.82 0.51 -2.58
C GLN A 45 -15.23 -0.29 -1.42
N ILE A 46 -14.07 0.12 -0.91
CA ILE A 46 -13.43 -0.55 0.23
C ILE A 46 -14.32 -0.44 1.46
N LYS A 47 -14.91 0.72 1.70
CA LYS A 47 -15.86 0.91 2.81
C LYS A 47 -17.07 0.00 2.67
N ALA A 48 -17.60 -0.13 1.46
CA ALA A 48 -18.73 -1.02 1.18
C ALA A 48 -18.36 -2.48 1.44
N ASP A 49 -17.15 -2.89 1.03
CA ASP A 49 -16.66 -4.25 1.25
C ASP A 49 -16.50 -4.55 2.74
N PHE A 50 -15.97 -3.63 3.53
CA PHE A 50 -15.89 -3.80 4.98
C PHE A 50 -17.27 -3.85 5.62
N ASN A 51 -18.21 -3.06 5.15
CA ASN A 51 -19.59 -3.12 5.64
C ASN A 51 -20.24 -4.47 5.37
N GLU A 52 -19.98 -5.07 4.22
CA GLU A 52 -20.43 -6.42 3.90
C GLU A 52 -19.82 -7.44 4.86
N LEU A 53 -18.55 -7.30 5.16
CA LEU A 53 -17.85 -8.16 6.13
C LEU A 53 -18.49 -8.04 7.52
N TYR A 54 -18.76 -6.82 7.97
CA TYR A 54 -19.43 -6.59 9.25
C TYR A 54 -20.82 -7.21 9.28
N ARG A 55 -21.57 -7.13 8.20
CA ARG A 55 -22.89 -7.77 8.11
C ARG A 55 -22.78 -9.29 8.20
N ALA A 56 -21.78 -9.87 7.57
CA ALA A 56 -21.54 -11.31 7.63
C ALA A 56 -21.22 -11.79 9.04
N MET A 57 -20.67 -10.92 9.87
CA MET A 57 -20.33 -11.21 11.27
C MET A 57 -21.45 -10.83 12.25
N ASN A 58 -22.60 -10.46 11.76
CA ASN A 58 -23.73 -10.07 12.60
C ASN A 58 -24.13 -11.24 13.52
N GLY A 59 -24.25 -10.96 14.81
CA GLY A 59 -24.55 -11.98 15.81
C GLY A 59 -23.33 -12.58 16.50
N MET A 60 -22.11 -12.24 16.03
CA MET A 60 -20.88 -12.67 16.70
C MET A 60 -20.59 -11.77 17.90
N GLU A 61 -19.96 -12.36 18.92
CA GLU A 61 -19.42 -11.59 20.03
C GLU A 61 -18.16 -10.85 19.58
N LEU A 62 -17.81 -9.78 20.32
CA LEU A 62 -16.64 -8.93 19.99
C LEU A 62 -15.34 -9.71 19.87
N GLU A 63 -15.11 -10.68 20.76
CA GLU A 63 -13.90 -11.50 20.71
C GLU A 63 -13.83 -12.34 19.43
N GLU A 64 -14.97 -12.88 19.01
CA GLU A 64 -15.05 -13.65 17.76
C GLU A 64 -14.83 -12.75 16.55
N MET A 65 -15.41 -11.56 16.56
CA MET A 65 -15.23 -10.58 15.51
C MET A 65 -13.75 -10.19 15.38
N ASP A 66 -13.08 -9.95 16.48
CA ASP A 66 -11.66 -9.60 16.49
C ASP A 66 -10.79 -10.71 15.91
N ARG A 67 -11.11 -11.96 16.21
CA ARG A 67 -10.39 -13.12 15.66
C ARG A 67 -10.49 -13.22 14.15
N VAL A 68 -11.57 -12.71 13.58
CA VAL A 68 -11.74 -12.64 12.11
C VAL A 68 -11.10 -11.38 11.55
N LEU A 69 -11.34 -10.24 12.19
CA LEU A 69 -10.89 -8.94 11.67
C LEU A 69 -9.37 -8.77 11.68
N TYR A 70 -8.68 -9.24 12.70
CA TYR A 70 -7.23 -9.10 12.77
C TYR A 70 -6.52 -9.76 11.59
N PRO A 71 -6.78 -11.05 11.29
CA PRO A 71 -6.17 -11.66 10.10
C PRO A 71 -6.59 -11.02 8.79
N VAL A 72 -7.85 -10.58 8.68
CA VAL A 72 -8.34 -9.91 7.48
C VAL A 72 -7.60 -8.60 7.24
N CYS A 73 -7.45 -7.77 8.28
CA CYS A 73 -6.73 -6.50 8.16
C CYS A 73 -5.25 -6.71 7.83
N THR A 74 -4.62 -7.72 8.41
CA THR A 74 -3.24 -8.09 8.10
C THR A 74 -3.13 -8.54 6.64
N LEU A 75 -4.03 -9.39 6.19
CA LEU A 75 -4.06 -9.86 4.81
C LEU A 75 -4.24 -8.71 3.82
N CYS A 76 -5.16 -7.79 4.11
CA CYS A 76 -5.38 -6.61 3.27
C CYS A 76 -4.12 -5.75 3.17
N ARG A 77 -3.45 -5.53 4.29
CA ARG A 77 -2.21 -4.75 4.33
C ARG A 77 -1.10 -5.41 3.53
N ASP A 78 -0.94 -6.72 3.69
CA ASP A 78 0.11 -7.46 3.00
C ASP A 78 -0.14 -7.50 1.49
N HIS A 79 -1.40 -7.69 1.09
CA HIS A 79 -1.80 -7.65 -0.32
C HIS A 79 -1.58 -6.27 -0.93
N GLU A 80 -1.95 -5.23 -0.22
CA GLU A 80 -1.75 -3.85 -0.67
C GLU A 80 -0.27 -3.56 -0.88
N ARG A 81 0.55 -3.91 0.11
CA ARG A 81 2.00 -3.72 0.03
C ARG A 81 2.60 -4.50 -1.13
N SER A 82 2.24 -5.77 -1.28
CA SER A 82 2.70 -6.63 -2.37
C SER A 82 2.28 -6.09 -3.72
N GLY A 83 1.01 -5.67 -3.84
CA GLY A 83 0.49 -5.08 -5.07
C GLY A 83 1.20 -3.79 -5.46
N PHE A 84 1.49 -2.93 -4.49
CA PHE A 84 2.24 -1.70 -4.71
C PHE A 84 3.64 -2.01 -5.24
N ILE A 85 4.37 -2.90 -4.57
CA ILE A 85 5.74 -3.27 -4.94
C ILE A 85 5.78 -3.86 -6.35
N HIS A 86 4.90 -4.81 -6.65
CA HIS A 86 4.82 -5.42 -7.97
C HIS A 86 4.39 -4.40 -9.04
N GLY A 87 3.46 -3.51 -8.71
CA GLY A 87 3.02 -2.46 -9.61
C GLY A 87 4.15 -1.51 -9.99
N VAL A 88 4.98 -1.11 -9.03
CA VAL A 88 6.14 -0.27 -9.28
C VAL A 88 7.13 -0.99 -10.19
N LYS A 89 7.41 -2.26 -9.91
CA LYS A 89 8.32 -3.06 -10.75
C LYS A 89 7.82 -3.17 -12.19
N VAL A 90 6.54 -3.47 -12.36
CA VAL A 90 5.92 -3.55 -13.69
C VAL A 90 5.98 -2.20 -14.39
N GLY A 91 5.69 -1.12 -13.68
CA GLY A 91 5.76 0.23 -14.24
C GLY A 91 7.15 0.59 -14.74
N ILE A 92 8.18 0.25 -13.98
CA ILE A 92 9.58 0.49 -14.36
C ILE A 92 9.93 -0.33 -15.61
N MET A 93 9.54 -1.59 -15.65
CA MET A 93 9.78 -2.46 -16.80
C MET A 93 9.10 -1.95 -18.06
N LEU A 94 7.84 -1.52 -17.94
CA LEU A 94 7.10 -0.95 -19.06
C LEU A 94 7.75 0.32 -19.56
N ASN A 95 8.17 1.20 -18.67
CA ASN A 95 8.84 2.44 -19.03
C ASN A 95 10.14 2.16 -19.79
N SER A 96 10.90 1.17 -19.32
CA SER A 96 12.15 0.75 -19.98
C SER A 96 11.90 0.24 -21.40
N GLU A 97 10.88 -0.58 -21.59
CA GLU A 97 10.50 -1.09 -22.91
C GLU A 97 10.03 0.00 -23.86
N LEU A 98 9.25 0.96 -23.33
CA LEU A 98 8.71 2.06 -24.16
C LEU A 98 9.77 3.06 -24.59
N ASN A 99 10.88 3.14 -23.88
CA ASN A 99 11.97 4.07 -24.18
C ASN A 99 13.15 3.43 -24.92
N ASP A 100 13.07 2.17 -25.22
CA ASP A 100 14.04 1.49 -26.08
C ASP A 100 13.71 1.73 -27.59
#